data_d3cf1f01f4c9925c56b990fa3c02ca74
#
_entry.id   d3cf1f01f4c9925c56b990fa3c02ca74
#
_cell.length_a   1.000
_cell.length_b   1.000
_cell.length_c   1.000
_cell.angle_alpha   90.00
_cell.angle_beta   90.00
_cell.angle_gamma   90.00
#
_symmetry.space_group_name_H-M   'P 1'
#
loop_
_entity.id
_entity.type
_entity.pdbx_description
1 polymer ?
#
loop_
_entity_poly.entity_id
_entity_poly.type
_entity_poly.pdbx_seq_one_letter_code
_entity_poly.pdbx_strand_id
1 'polypeptide(L)'
;QAHDIRVNGWRDPMSVTLGEWYEYWLVTYMKDKVKQSTYMSYRGYGNKHFCVLYKIRLKKLEGRILQEFYNYKYREEGLSAKTLRNYHMALHKCLQQAVKERLIVTNPCDAVTLPSGEKPEIAALTNEQQRALVQISYRHRYGVFVRLDLSTGLRLGELLALRWEDIDLVGAQLTGKRTINRLAR
;
A
#
# COMPACT_ATOMS: atom_id res chain seq x y z
N GLN A 1 5.12 -4.65 -24.80
CA GLN A 1 3.70 -5.11 -24.72
C GLN A 1 2.76 -4.00 -24.21
N ALA A 2 3.14 -3.18 -23.21
CA ALA A 2 2.32 -2.05 -22.74
C ALA A 2 2.18 -0.93 -23.80
N HIS A 3 3.11 -0.85 -24.75
CA HIS A 3 3.10 0.16 -25.83
C HIS A 3 2.03 -0.16 -26.90
N ASP A 4 1.81 -1.44 -27.22
CA ASP A 4 0.83 -1.85 -28.21
C ASP A 4 -0.63 -1.63 -27.76
N ILE A 5 -0.87 -1.67 -26.45
CA ILE A 5 -2.19 -1.40 -25.86
C ILE A 5 -2.59 0.09 -26.08
N ARG A 6 -1.61 1.01 -26.11
CA ARG A 6 -1.85 2.46 -26.30
C ARG A 6 -2.26 2.83 -27.74
N VAL A 7 -1.82 2.06 -28.74
CA VAL A 7 -1.96 2.45 -30.15
C VAL A 7 -3.20 1.84 -30.79
N ASN A 8 -3.62 0.65 -30.36
CA ASN A 8 -4.64 -0.12 -31.07
C ASN A 8 -6.02 -0.16 -30.40
N GLY A 9 -6.21 0.40 -29.20
CA GLY A 9 -7.44 0.18 -28.43
C GLY A 9 -7.68 -1.30 -28.15
N TRP A 10 -8.66 -1.61 -27.31
CA TRP A 10 -9.09 -2.97 -27.10
C TRP A 10 -9.79 -3.47 -28.37
N ARG A 11 -9.14 -4.32 -29.16
CA ARG A 11 -9.73 -4.88 -30.41
C ARG A 11 -10.99 -5.66 -30.15
N ASP A 12 -11.07 -6.31 -28.98
CA ASP A 12 -12.25 -7.02 -28.51
C ASP A 12 -12.38 -6.89 -26.99
N PRO A 13 -13.32 -6.08 -26.48
CA PRO A 13 -13.58 -5.94 -25.03
C PRO A 13 -13.96 -7.27 -24.36
N MET A 14 -14.37 -8.29 -25.14
CA MET A 14 -14.73 -9.61 -24.64
C MET A 14 -13.50 -10.45 -24.24
N SER A 15 -12.33 -10.17 -24.82
CA SER A 15 -11.11 -10.96 -24.64
C SER A 15 -10.19 -10.44 -23.54
N VAL A 16 -10.39 -9.21 -23.05
CA VAL A 16 -9.51 -8.54 -22.08
C VAL A 16 -9.38 -9.35 -20.79
N THR A 17 -8.16 -9.65 -20.42
CA THR A 17 -7.83 -10.35 -19.16
C THR A 17 -7.62 -9.37 -18.01
N LEU A 18 -7.71 -9.86 -16.76
CA LEU A 18 -7.41 -9.04 -15.58
C LEU A 18 -5.98 -8.51 -15.63
N GLY A 19 -5.00 -9.29 -16.08
CA GLY A 19 -3.61 -8.87 -16.15
C GLY A 19 -3.39 -7.71 -17.11
N GLU A 20 -3.92 -7.80 -18.33
CA GLU A 20 -3.83 -6.73 -19.32
C GLU A 20 -4.50 -5.46 -18.84
N TRP A 21 -5.69 -5.58 -18.23
CA TRP A 21 -6.41 -4.45 -17.68
C TRP A 21 -5.69 -3.83 -16.48
N TYR A 22 -5.15 -4.63 -15.57
CA TYR A 22 -4.46 -4.15 -14.37
C TYR A 22 -3.22 -3.33 -14.73
N GLU A 23 -2.40 -3.82 -15.66
CA GLU A 23 -1.21 -3.10 -16.14
C GLU A 23 -1.60 -1.80 -16.86
N TYR A 24 -2.61 -1.85 -17.72
CA TYR A 24 -3.13 -0.64 -18.37
C TYR A 24 -3.65 0.38 -17.35
N TRP A 25 -4.45 -0.08 -16.37
CA TRP A 25 -4.96 0.76 -15.30
C TRP A 25 -3.84 1.40 -14.47
N LEU A 26 -2.80 0.66 -14.11
CA LEU A 26 -1.65 1.18 -13.38
C LEU A 26 -0.98 2.31 -14.14
N VAL A 27 -0.68 2.10 -15.42
CA VAL A 27 0.06 3.08 -16.24
C VAL A 27 -0.80 4.28 -16.57
N THR A 28 -2.07 4.07 -16.95
CA THR A 28 -2.93 5.12 -17.50
C THR A 28 -3.62 5.93 -16.40
N TYR A 29 -4.05 5.27 -15.30
CA TYR A 29 -4.88 5.94 -14.30
C TYR A 29 -4.17 6.19 -12.98
N MET A 30 -3.11 5.43 -12.64
CA MET A 30 -2.51 5.53 -11.32
C MET A 30 -1.16 6.23 -11.30
N LYS A 31 -0.36 6.12 -12.36
CA LYS A 31 1.04 6.59 -12.40
C LYS A 31 1.20 8.04 -11.94
N ASP A 32 0.36 8.94 -12.42
CA ASP A 32 0.46 10.38 -12.13
C ASP A 32 -0.60 10.86 -11.12
N LYS A 33 -1.50 9.96 -10.69
CA LYS A 33 -2.62 10.29 -9.78
C LYS A 33 -2.31 10.00 -8.32
N VAL A 34 -1.42 9.07 -8.03
CA VAL A 34 -1.09 8.66 -6.68
C VAL A 34 0.39 8.91 -6.36
N LYS A 35 0.72 8.99 -5.07
CA LYS A 35 2.12 9.09 -4.64
C LYS A 35 2.91 7.89 -5.17
N GLN A 36 4.19 8.10 -5.48
CA GLN A 36 5.09 7.07 -6.01
C GLN A 36 5.11 5.79 -5.14
N SER A 37 5.09 5.95 -3.81
CA SER A 37 5.03 4.81 -2.88
C SER A 37 3.76 3.97 -3.03
N THR A 38 2.60 4.61 -3.27
CA THR A 38 1.32 3.93 -3.51
C THR A 38 1.33 3.21 -4.86
N TYR A 39 1.87 3.87 -5.91
CA TYR A 39 2.03 3.26 -7.22
C TYR A 39 2.88 2.00 -7.15
N MET A 40 4.04 2.06 -6.47
CA MET A 40 4.93 0.91 -6.26
C MET A 40 4.26 -0.21 -5.46
N SER A 41 3.43 0.14 -4.47
CA SER A 41 2.65 -0.85 -3.72
C SER A 41 1.64 -1.57 -4.61
N TYR A 42 0.87 -0.84 -5.42
CA TYR A 42 -0.08 -1.44 -6.35
C TYR A 42 0.62 -2.35 -7.37
N ARG A 43 1.73 -1.88 -7.95
CA ARG A 43 2.55 -2.70 -8.85
C ARG A 43 3.07 -3.97 -8.16
N GLY A 44 3.52 -3.85 -6.91
CA GLY A 44 3.93 -4.99 -6.10
C GLY A 44 2.80 -6.00 -5.84
N TYR A 45 1.58 -5.53 -5.58
CA TYR A 45 0.40 -6.40 -5.41
C TYR A 45 0.09 -7.17 -6.70
N GLY A 46 0.12 -6.48 -7.85
CA GLY A 46 -0.05 -7.11 -9.15
C GLY A 46 0.94 -8.24 -9.40
N ASN A 47 2.22 -7.93 -9.31
CA ASN A 47 3.30 -8.85 -9.65
C ASN A 47 3.42 -10.05 -8.71
N LYS A 48 3.16 -9.86 -7.40
CA LYS A 48 3.36 -10.90 -6.40
C LYS A 48 2.11 -11.69 -6.04
N HIS A 49 0.94 -11.07 -6.14
CA HIS A 49 -0.28 -11.65 -5.57
C HIS A 49 -1.40 -11.82 -6.60
N PHE A 50 -1.64 -10.81 -7.45
CA PHE A 50 -2.74 -10.87 -8.41
C PHE A 50 -2.37 -11.63 -9.69
N CYS A 51 -1.08 -11.91 -9.91
CA CYS A 51 -0.62 -12.64 -11.11
C CYS A 51 -1.31 -14.00 -11.31
N VAL A 52 -1.76 -14.65 -10.24
CA VAL A 52 -2.53 -15.90 -10.30
C VAL A 52 -3.90 -15.74 -10.96
N LEU A 53 -4.45 -14.51 -10.90
CA LEU A 53 -5.74 -14.14 -11.49
C LEU A 53 -5.60 -13.55 -12.92
N TYR A 54 -4.39 -13.24 -13.35
CA TYR A 54 -4.11 -12.45 -14.56
C TYR A 54 -4.65 -13.07 -15.85
N LYS A 55 -4.72 -14.40 -15.94
CA LYS A 55 -5.23 -15.11 -17.11
C LYS A 55 -6.76 -15.12 -17.21
N ILE A 56 -7.47 -14.69 -16.18
CA ILE A 56 -8.92 -14.68 -16.15
C ILE A 56 -9.43 -13.49 -16.96
N ARG A 57 -10.36 -13.72 -17.88
CA ARG A 57 -11.03 -12.63 -18.62
C ARG A 57 -11.88 -11.82 -17.67
N LEU A 58 -11.89 -10.48 -17.80
CA LEU A 58 -12.64 -9.58 -16.92
C LEU A 58 -14.11 -9.97 -16.80
N LYS A 59 -14.76 -10.34 -17.90
CA LYS A 59 -16.17 -10.76 -17.92
C LYS A 59 -16.45 -12.10 -17.25
N LYS A 60 -15.41 -12.91 -17.00
CA LYS A 60 -15.49 -14.17 -16.28
C LYS A 60 -14.99 -14.07 -14.83
N LEU A 61 -14.54 -12.88 -14.42
CA LEU A 61 -14.08 -12.63 -13.06
C LEU A 61 -15.29 -12.42 -12.15
N GLU A 62 -15.67 -13.45 -11.42
CA GLU A 62 -16.80 -13.46 -10.50
C GLU A 62 -16.36 -13.22 -9.06
N GLY A 63 -17.27 -12.70 -8.21
CA GLY A 63 -17.01 -12.51 -6.79
C GLY A 63 -16.56 -13.78 -6.06
N ARG A 64 -17.09 -14.97 -6.47
CA ARG A 64 -16.68 -16.27 -5.92
C ARG A 64 -15.19 -16.55 -6.14
N ILE A 65 -14.65 -16.27 -7.31
CA ILE A 65 -13.22 -16.46 -7.62
C ILE A 65 -12.37 -15.56 -6.72
N LEU A 66 -12.78 -14.30 -6.53
CA LEU A 66 -12.10 -13.38 -5.64
C LEU A 66 -12.21 -13.80 -4.17
N GLN A 67 -13.37 -14.33 -3.75
CA GLN A 67 -13.55 -14.85 -2.40
C GLN A 67 -12.61 -16.03 -2.11
N GLU A 68 -12.52 -16.98 -3.04
CA GLU A 68 -11.61 -18.12 -2.94
C GLU A 68 -10.15 -17.65 -2.88
N PHE A 69 -9.76 -16.67 -3.70
CA PHE A 69 -8.45 -16.05 -3.68
C PHE A 69 -8.13 -15.45 -2.32
N TYR A 70 -9.03 -14.64 -1.73
CA TYR A 70 -8.77 -14.02 -0.41
C TYR A 70 -8.77 -15.06 0.71
N ASN A 71 -9.63 -16.07 0.65
CA ASN A 71 -9.63 -17.16 1.63
C ASN A 71 -8.31 -17.93 1.60
N TYR A 72 -7.79 -18.26 0.41
CA TYR A 72 -6.49 -18.90 0.23
C TYR A 72 -5.36 -18.04 0.82
N LYS A 73 -5.30 -16.75 0.46
CA LYS A 73 -4.30 -15.81 0.97
C LYS A 73 -4.33 -15.68 2.50
N TYR A 74 -5.51 -15.77 3.09
CA TYR A 74 -5.68 -15.69 4.53
C TYR A 74 -5.26 -16.99 5.24
N ARG A 75 -5.76 -18.13 4.76
CA ARG A 75 -5.62 -19.42 5.45
C ARG A 75 -4.29 -20.10 5.17
N GLU A 76 -3.87 -20.11 3.91
CA GLU A 76 -2.68 -20.85 3.48
C GLU A 76 -1.42 -20.00 3.49
N GLU A 77 -1.50 -18.74 3.06
CA GLU A 77 -0.35 -17.83 3.08
C GLU A 77 -0.23 -17.02 4.38
N GLY A 78 -1.19 -17.10 5.29
CA GLY A 78 -1.15 -16.44 6.61
C GLY A 78 -1.18 -14.91 6.54
N LEU A 79 -1.72 -14.31 5.47
CA LEU A 79 -1.76 -12.86 5.34
C LEU A 79 -2.78 -12.24 6.29
N SER A 80 -2.40 -11.13 6.92
CA SER A 80 -3.28 -10.42 7.84
C SER A 80 -4.52 -9.85 7.15
N ALA A 81 -5.64 -9.76 7.87
CA ALA A 81 -6.87 -9.13 7.39
C ALA A 81 -6.64 -7.68 6.92
N LYS A 82 -5.68 -6.94 7.54
CA LYS A 82 -5.28 -5.60 7.10
C LYS A 82 -4.61 -5.63 5.72
N THR A 83 -3.72 -6.59 5.48
CA THR A 83 -3.06 -6.76 4.18
C THR A 83 -4.09 -7.09 3.09
N LEU A 84 -5.02 -7.99 3.39
CA LEU A 84 -6.08 -8.36 2.45
C LEU A 84 -7.01 -7.19 2.14
N ARG A 85 -7.33 -6.33 3.11
CA ARG A 85 -8.06 -5.08 2.85
C ARG A 85 -7.32 -4.17 1.87
N ASN A 86 -6.00 -4.03 2.03
CA ASN A 86 -5.21 -3.22 1.10
C ASN A 86 -5.23 -3.79 -0.32
N TYR A 87 -5.15 -5.11 -0.48
CA TYR A 87 -5.27 -5.78 -1.77
C TYR A 87 -6.65 -5.57 -2.37
N HIS A 88 -7.68 -5.77 -1.56
CA HIS A 88 -9.06 -5.56 -1.98
C HIS A 88 -9.31 -4.12 -2.45
N MET A 89 -8.85 -3.12 -1.70
CA MET A 89 -8.98 -1.72 -2.09
C MET A 89 -8.31 -1.41 -3.44
N ALA A 90 -7.13 -1.98 -3.70
CA ALA A 90 -6.43 -1.78 -4.96
C ALA A 90 -7.18 -2.45 -6.12
N LEU A 91 -7.60 -3.71 -5.95
CA LEU A 91 -8.32 -4.48 -6.96
C LEU A 91 -9.71 -3.91 -7.21
N HIS A 92 -10.45 -3.54 -6.15
CA HIS A 92 -11.75 -2.88 -6.24
C HIS A 92 -11.66 -1.59 -7.07
N LYS A 93 -10.66 -0.74 -6.79
CA LYS A 93 -10.44 0.51 -7.52
C LYS A 93 -10.13 0.27 -9.00
N CYS A 94 -9.32 -0.76 -9.30
CA CYS A 94 -9.01 -1.18 -10.67
C CYS A 94 -10.26 -1.65 -11.41
N LEU A 95 -11.05 -2.54 -10.80
CA LEU A 95 -12.26 -3.09 -11.40
C LEU A 95 -13.39 -2.07 -11.48
N GLN A 96 -13.47 -1.14 -10.53
CA GLN A 96 -14.42 -0.02 -10.61
C GLN A 96 -14.14 0.89 -11.83
N GLN A 97 -12.88 1.04 -12.23
CA GLN A 97 -12.55 1.74 -13.46
C GLN A 97 -12.97 0.92 -14.68
N ALA A 98 -12.86 -0.43 -14.65
CA ALA A 98 -13.35 -1.29 -15.73
C ALA A 98 -14.87 -1.19 -15.91
N VAL A 99 -15.63 -1.01 -14.81
CA VAL A 99 -17.08 -0.73 -14.87
C VAL A 99 -17.34 0.61 -15.56
N LYS A 100 -16.60 1.66 -15.21
CA LYS A 100 -16.72 2.99 -15.87
C LYS A 100 -16.40 2.94 -17.35
N GLU A 101 -15.45 2.12 -17.76
CA GLU A 101 -15.08 1.86 -19.15
C GLU A 101 -16.04 0.89 -19.86
N ARG A 102 -17.08 0.40 -19.15
CA ARG A 102 -18.07 -0.58 -19.67
C ARG A 102 -17.46 -1.90 -20.15
N LEU A 103 -16.29 -2.28 -19.63
CA LEU A 103 -15.68 -3.59 -19.88
C LEU A 103 -16.38 -4.70 -19.09
N ILE A 104 -16.90 -4.37 -17.91
CA ILE A 104 -17.74 -5.21 -17.06
C ILE A 104 -18.96 -4.42 -16.58
N VAL A 105 -20.03 -5.13 -16.24
CA VAL A 105 -21.29 -4.50 -15.82
C VAL A 105 -21.26 -4.12 -14.35
N THR A 106 -20.73 -4.98 -13.49
CA THR A 106 -20.68 -4.81 -12.04
C THR A 106 -19.27 -5.11 -11.54
N ASN A 107 -18.90 -4.56 -10.38
CA ASN A 107 -17.62 -4.81 -9.77
C ASN A 107 -17.67 -6.13 -8.97
N PRO A 108 -16.94 -7.19 -9.36
CA PRO A 108 -16.99 -8.46 -8.64
C PRO A 108 -16.42 -8.37 -7.21
N CYS A 109 -15.66 -7.33 -6.88
CA CYS A 109 -15.20 -7.09 -5.52
C CYS A 109 -16.34 -6.76 -4.56
N ASP A 110 -17.47 -6.21 -5.03
CA ASP A 110 -18.59 -5.83 -4.17
C ASP A 110 -19.26 -7.04 -3.50
N ALA A 111 -19.14 -8.22 -4.11
CA ALA A 111 -19.67 -9.47 -3.59
C ALA A 111 -18.73 -10.20 -2.61
N VAL A 112 -17.56 -9.62 -2.29
CA VAL A 112 -16.54 -10.27 -1.46
C VAL A 112 -16.68 -9.88 0.00
N THR A 113 -16.61 -10.87 0.89
CA THR A 113 -16.53 -10.69 2.34
C THR A 113 -15.09 -10.95 2.81
N LEU A 114 -14.43 -9.94 3.32
CA LEU A 114 -13.08 -10.05 3.84
C LEU A 114 -13.07 -10.56 5.28
N PRO A 115 -12.02 -11.32 5.70
CA PRO A 115 -11.90 -11.75 7.08
C PRO A 115 -11.77 -10.56 8.01
N SER A 116 -12.42 -10.63 9.16
CA SER A 116 -12.20 -9.74 10.30
C SER A 116 -10.93 -10.19 11.02
N GLY A 117 -10.01 -9.29 11.29
CA GLY A 117 -8.84 -9.55 12.12
C GLY A 117 -8.93 -8.75 13.42
N GLU A 118 -8.43 -9.31 14.48
CA GLU A 118 -8.23 -8.55 15.72
C GLU A 118 -7.27 -7.40 15.47
N LYS A 119 -7.57 -6.24 16.02
CA LYS A 119 -6.62 -5.14 16.03
C LYS A 119 -5.57 -5.46 17.07
N PRO A 120 -4.27 -5.57 16.70
CA PRO A 120 -3.24 -5.74 17.71
C PRO A 120 -3.31 -4.58 18.71
N GLU A 121 -3.31 -4.89 19.99
CA GLU A 121 -3.19 -3.87 21.02
C GLU A 121 -1.80 -3.24 20.94
N ILE A 122 -1.78 -1.92 20.72
CA ILE A 122 -0.53 -1.17 20.69
C ILE A 122 -0.21 -0.79 22.13
N ALA A 123 0.68 -1.54 22.76
CA ALA A 123 1.18 -1.19 24.09
C ALA A 123 2.12 0.03 23.97
N ALA A 124 1.76 1.12 24.64
CA ALA A 124 2.67 2.24 24.82
C ALA A 124 3.76 1.88 25.83
N LEU A 125 4.96 2.47 25.70
CA LEU A 125 6.02 2.32 26.68
C LEU A 125 5.56 2.84 28.04
N THR A 126 5.82 2.08 29.12
CA THR A 126 5.65 2.60 30.47
C THR A 126 6.71 3.68 30.77
N ASN A 127 6.47 4.52 31.78
CA ASN A 127 7.43 5.54 32.19
C ASN A 127 8.79 4.95 32.56
N GLU A 128 8.81 3.76 33.14
CA GLU A 128 10.05 3.05 33.49
C GLU A 128 10.81 2.58 32.26
N GLN A 129 10.09 1.96 31.31
CA GLN A 129 10.66 1.54 30.03
C GLN A 129 11.19 2.71 29.22
N GLN A 130 10.48 3.84 29.22
CA GLN A 130 10.93 5.05 28.55
C GLN A 130 12.22 5.60 29.17
N ARG A 131 12.30 5.68 30.50
CA ARG A 131 13.52 6.09 31.22
C ARG A 131 14.71 5.18 30.93
N ALA A 132 14.50 3.86 30.98
CA ALA A 132 15.52 2.89 30.65
C ALA A 132 16.02 3.02 29.21
N LEU A 133 15.11 3.21 28.25
CA LEU A 133 15.44 3.42 26.84
C LEU A 133 16.27 4.68 26.65
N VAL A 134 15.92 5.79 27.30
CA VAL A 134 16.70 7.03 27.28
C VAL A 134 18.11 6.80 27.84
N GLN A 135 18.26 6.12 28.98
CA GLN A 135 19.58 5.85 29.58
C GLN A 135 20.47 5.00 28.67
N ILE A 136 19.92 3.95 28.05
CA ILE A 136 20.67 3.10 27.13
C ILE A 136 21.04 3.87 25.85
N SER A 137 20.21 4.77 25.42
CA SER A 137 20.42 5.57 24.18
C SER A 137 21.66 6.44 24.23
N TYR A 138 22.12 6.87 25.41
CA TYR A 138 23.35 7.65 25.54
C TYR A 138 24.62 6.90 25.11
N ARG A 139 24.59 5.56 25.19
CA ARG A 139 25.71 4.69 24.81
C ARG A 139 25.64 4.18 23.38
N HIS A 140 24.57 4.52 22.65
CA HIS A 140 24.36 3.98 21.30
C HIS A 140 24.58 5.08 20.26
N ARG A 141 25.28 4.73 19.15
CA ARG A 141 25.58 5.67 18.05
C ARG A 141 24.35 6.39 17.46
N TYR A 142 23.21 5.73 17.48
CA TYR A 142 21.93 6.30 17.03
C TYR A 142 21.02 6.79 18.16
N GLY A 143 21.55 6.88 19.37
CA GLY A 143 20.75 7.23 20.54
C GLY A 143 20.14 8.64 20.49
N VAL A 144 20.77 9.56 19.74
CA VAL A 144 20.20 10.89 19.51
C VAL A 144 18.84 10.80 18.79
N PHE A 145 18.69 9.91 17.83
CA PHE A 145 17.42 9.71 17.13
C PHE A 145 16.33 9.19 18.07
N VAL A 146 16.67 8.23 18.94
CA VAL A 146 15.73 7.68 19.93
C VAL A 146 15.23 8.77 20.88
N ARG A 147 16.15 9.60 21.41
CA ARG A 147 15.79 10.70 22.31
C ARG A 147 14.94 11.76 21.62
N LEU A 148 15.30 12.10 20.38
CA LEU A 148 14.56 13.08 19.60
C LEU A 148 13.15 12.58 19.25
N ASP A 149 13.03 11.30 18.88
CA ASP A 149 11.75 10.64 18.61
C ASP A 149 10.84 10.66 19.85
N LEU A 150 11.37 10.23 21.00
CA LEU A 150 10.63 10.22 22.26
C LEU A 150 10.19 11.62 22.74
N SER A 151 10.99 12.66 22.45
CA SER A 151 10.66 14.01 22.88
C SER A 151 9.76 14.77 21.91
N THR A 152 9.76 14.42 20.62
CA THR A 152 9.03 15.17 19.59
C THR A 152 7.85 14.41 19.00
N GLY A 153 7.82 13.07 19.11
CA GLY A 153 6.82 12.22 18.48
C GLY A 153 6.85 12.24 16.94
N LEU A 154 7.95 12.65 16.33
CA LEU A 154 8.13 12.68 14.90
C LEU A 154 8.11 11.26 14.32
N ARG A 155 7.46 11.07 13.17
CA ARG A 155 7.58 9.81 12.46
C ARG A 155 9.02 9.60 11.96
N LEU A 156 9.46 8.33 11.90
CA LEU A 156 10.83 8.00 11.47
C LEU A 156 11.23 8.69 10.15
N GLY A 157 10.33 8.77 9.18
CA GLY A 157 10.61 9.46 7.91
C GLY A 157 10.76 10.98 8.05
N GLU A 158 10.09 11.60 8.99
CA GLU A 158 10.19 13.02 9.33
C GLU A 158 11.49 13.27 10.09
N LEU A 159 11.79 12.43 11.07
CA LEU A 159 13.03 12.48 11.86
C LEU A 159 14.28 12.38 10.96
N LEU A 160 14.29 11.44 10.00
CA LEU A 160 15.41 11.27 9.07
C LEU A 160 15.51 12.38 8.01
N ALA A 161 14.44 13.15 7.80
CA ALA A 161 14.39 14.26 6.86
C ALA A 161 14.75 15.62 7.49
N LEU A 162 14.98 15.68 8.81
CA LEU A 162 15.31 16.90 9.52
C LEU A 162 16.62 17.51 9.02
N ARG A 163 16.62 18.84 8.93
CA ARG A 163 17.80 19.66 8.64
C ARG A 163 18.00 20.67 9.75
N TRP A 164 19.18 21.24 9.86
CA TRP A 164 19.49 22.28 10.82
C TRP A 164 18.59 23.52 10.69
N GLU A 165 18.16 23.84 9.49
CA GLU A 165 17.20 24.93 9.20
C GLU A 165 15.77 24.71 9.76
N ASP A 166 15.45 23.46 10.15
CA ASP A 166 14.16 23.09 10.74
C ASP A 166 14.17 23.21 12.27
N ILE A 167 15.34 23.55 12.89
CA ILE A 167 15.55 23.56 14.33
C ILE A 167 15.87 24.98 14.77
N ASP A 168 14.99 25.56 15.56
CA ASP A 168 15.24 26.81 16.28
C ASP A 168 15.65 26.51 17.73
N LEU A 169 16.97 26.60 18.00
CA LEU A 169 17.52 26.33 19.33
C LEU A 169 17.20 27.41 20.32
N VAL A 170 16.97 28.66 19.88
CA VAL A 170 16.64 29.80 20.73
C VAL A 170 15.19 29.76 21.15
N GLY A 171 14.30 29.55 20.16
CA GLY A 171 12.85 29.41 20.40
C GLY A 171 12.43 28.04 20.91
N ALA A 172 13.37 27.08 21.03
CA ALA A 172 13.11 25.68 21.38
C ALA A 172 12.01 25.03 20.49
N GLN A 173 12.03 25.36 19.20
CA GLN A 173 11.03 24.88 18.24
C GLN A 173 11.65 23.98 17.17
N LEU A 174 10.88 22.99 16.76
CA LEU A 174 11.21 22.08 15.67
C LEU A 174 10.04 21.99 14.69
N THR A 175 10.34 22.18 13.39
CA THR A 175 9.32 22.19 12.35
C THR A 175 9.55 21.02 11.38
N GLY A 176 8.70 20.02 11.44
CA GLY A 176 8.73 18.86 10.50
C GLY A 176 8.08 19.21 9.16
N LYS A 177 8.88 19.65 8.18
CA LYS A 177 8.40 20.05 6.84
C LYS A 177 8.49 18.96 5.78
N ARG A 178 9.30 17.93 6.01
CA ARG A 178 9.70 16.92 5.01
C ARG A 178 9.61 15.50 5.58
N THR A 179 9.51 14.53 4.69
CA THR A 179 9.61 13.11 5.05
C THR A 179 10.40 12.35 3.99
N ILE A 180 11.27 11.45 4.42
CA ILE A 180 11.97 10.52 3.54
C ILE A 180 11.13 9.24 3.44
N ASN A 181 10.71 8.91 2.22
CA ASN A 181 10.05 7.66 1.92
C ASN A 181 11.07 6.65 1.39
N ARG A 182 11.09 5.45 1.98
CA ARG A 182 11.88 4.35 1.44
C ARG A 182 11.20 3.88 0.15
N LEU A 183 11.76 4.23 -0.99
CA LEU A 183 11.38 3.61 -2.25
C LEU A 183 11.88 2.17 -2.22
N ALA A 184 10.99 1.21 -2.46
CA ALA A 184 11.40 -0.18 -2.65
C ALA A 184 12.35 -0.23 -3.86
N ARG A 185 13.54 -0.78 -3.65
CA ARG A 185 14.49 -1.09 -4.73
C ARG A 185 14.00 -2.27 -5.54
#